data_dfb2235b8dcae0b4d9ad392117b44746
#
_entry.id   dfb2235b8dcae0b4d9ad392117b44746
#
_cell.length_a   1.000
_cell.length_b   1.000
_cell.length_c   1.000
_cell.angle_alpha   90.00
_cell.angle_beta   90.00
_cell.angle_gamma   90.00
#
_symmetry.space_group_name_H-M   'P 1'
#
loop_
_entity.id
_entity.type
_entity.pdbx_description
1 polymer ?
#
loop_
_entity_poly.entity_id
_entity_poly.type
_entity_poly.pdbx_seq_one_letter_code
_entity_poly.pdbx_strand_id
1 'polypeptide(L)'
;MTRLSDMIEAEALHFIEPDYSSLVNNGEPAVLICEASPALGDARILLDEEGNPTLFAVKTNGEWYATGWLFRTPSAQELALFEKADGEMYQENHSDIERAFREEFSGKIAKTISPAGEDLTEERIEMVRSLLIEKFGTNLSGTCIDACCGSGIGSAIMRELGCSPLAYDNDDELLSLGFSSGRLKTDEAVCIDGRIASAYMPDAEYGIGIMFGQMYTYTKEIWQPIVEELAGITQKTLITVATEEEAHWVKEWAAGVGRTLEISENTRDPIYDRWVCFG
;
A
#
# COMPACT_ATOMS: atom_id res chain seq x y z
N MET A 1 13.73 1.62 -13.30
CA MET A 1 12.38 2.16 -13.05
C MET A 1 12.42 3.66 -13.21
N THR A 2 11.44 4.27 -13.85
CA THR A 2 11.36 5.71 -14.06
C THR A 2 10.89 6.37 -12.76
N ARG A 3 11.60 7.38 -12.29
CA ARG A 3 11.23 8.13 -11.07
C ARG A 3 10.21 9.22 -11.42
N LEU A 4 9.41 9.66 -10.43
CA LEU A 4 8.50 10.80 -10.61
C LEU A 4 9.21 12.05 -11.13
N SER A 5 10.44 12.31 -10.65
CA SER A 5 11.26 13.42 -11.13
C SER A 5 11.61 13.30 -12.61
N ASP A 6 11.87 12.07 -13.11
CA ASP A 6 12.20 11.85 -14.52
C ASP A 6 10.96 12.04 -15.41
N MET A 7 9.75 11.66 -14.92
CA MET A 7 8.47 11.81 -15.65
C MET A 7 8.10 13.27 -15.93
N ILE A 8 8.57 14.20 -15.11
CA ILE A 8 8.33 15.63 -15.28
C ILE A 8 9.63 16.41 -15.56
N GLU A 9 10.71 15.73 -15.95
CA GLU A 9 12.02 16.33 -16.29
C GLU A 9 12.62 17.20 -15.18
N ALA A 10 12.33 16.87 -13.90
CA ALA A 10 12.90 17.55 -12.73
C ALA A 10 14.19 16.86 -12.26
N GLU A 11 15.11 17.61 -11.65
CA GLU A 11 16.36 17.05 -11.12
C GLU A 11 16.12 16.17 -9.88
N ALA A 12 15.31 16.66 -8.94
CA ALA A 12 14.87 15.96 -7.73
C ALA A 12 13.56 16.56 -7.25
N LEU A 13 12.76 15.81 -6.51
CA LEU A 13 11.51 16.29 -5.92
C LEU A 13 11.59 16.24 -4.40
N HIS A 14 11.17 17.33 -3.76
CA HIS A 14 10.95 17.41 -2.31
C HIS A 14 9.44 17.36 -2.07
N PHE A 15 8.93 16.18 -1.70
CA PHE A 15 7.52 16.04 -1.36
C PHE A 15 7.18 16.77 -0.08
N ILE A 16 6.03 17.46 -0.08
CA ILE A 16 5.47 18.15 1.09
C ILE A 16 4.85 17.13 2.03
N GLU A 17 4.24 16.09 1.49
CA GLU A 17 3.76 14.96 2.26
C GLU A 17 4.95 14.24 2.91
N PRO A 18 4.93 14.03 4.24
CA PRO A 18 6.01 13.35 4.95
C PRO A 18 6.06 11.85 4.62
N ASP A 19 4.92 11.24 4.32
CA ASP A 19 4.74 9.81 4.09
C ASP A 19 3.63 9.53 3.05
N TYR A 20 3.53 8.27 2.62
CA TYR A 20 2.54 7.84 1.64
C TYR A 20 1.10 8.00 2.15
N SER A 21 0.88 7.76 3.43
CA SER A 21 -0.45 7.87 4.05
C SER A 21 -1.01 9.29 4.03
N SER A 22 -0.15 10.29 3.94
CA SER A 22 -0.52 11.70 3.88
C SER A 22 -1.04 12.14 2.51
N LEU A 23 -0.88 11.33 1.45
CA LEU A 23 -1.32 11.66 0.08
C LEU A 23 -2.84 11.84 -0.08
N VAL A 24 -3.66 11.32 0.84
CA VAL A 24 -5.13 11.52 0.84
C VAL A 24 -5.56 12.83 1.50
N ASN A 25 -4.67 13.53 2.21
CA ASN A 25 -5.02 14.71 3.00
C ASN A 25 -5.23 15.95 2.12
N ASN A 26 -6.37 16.61 2.27
CA ASN A 26 -6.88 17.64 1.36
C ASN A 26 -6.52 19.10 1.74
N GLY A 27 -5.74 19.40 2.75
CA GLY A 27 -5.70 20.77 3.23
C GLY A 27 -4.34 21.41 3.37
N GLU A 28 -3.40 20.75 4.00
CA GLU A 28 -2.11 21.33 4.38
C GLU A 28 -1.10 21.45 3.22
N PRO A 29 -0.95 20.48 2.30
CA PRO A 29 0.04 20.56 1.24
C PRO A 29 -0.17 21.76 0.30
N ALA A 30 -1.42 22.06 -0.05
CA ALA A 30 -1.76 23.18 -0.92
C ALA A 30 -1.32 24.53 -0.33
N VAL A 31 -1.52 24.74 0.96
CA VAL A 31 -1.13 25.97 1.65
C VAL A 31 0.39 26.10 1.70
N LEU A 32 1.09 25.01 2.03
CA LEU A 32 2.56 25.00 2.12
C LEU A 32 3.24 25.27 0.78
N ILE A 33 2.75 24.69 -0.33
CA ILE A 33 3.27 24.99 -1.68
C ILE A 33 3.02 26.45 -2.04
N CYS A 34 1.83 26.98 -1.77
CA CYS A 34 1.50 28.37 -2.06
C CYS A 34 2.34 29.36 -1.23
N GLU A 35 2.62 29.04 0.02
CA GLU A 35 3.46 29.86 0.91
C GLU A 35 4.95 29.77 0.55
N ALA A 36 5.43 28.61 0.10
CA ALA A 36 6.82 28.41 -0.32
C ALA A 36 7.18 29.11 -1.64
N SER A 37 6.20 29.62 -2.39
CA SER A 37 6.38 30.16 -3.75
C SER A 37 6.15 31.69 -3.85
N PRO A 38 6.88 32.54 -3.10
CA PRO A 38 6.73 34.00 -3.22
C PRO A 38 7.29 34.55 -4.56
N ALA A 39 8.21 33.85 -5.20
CA ALA A 39 8.73 34.15 -6.53
C ALA A 39 8.44 32.95 -7.44
N LEU A 40 7.39 33.04 -8.24
CA LEU A 40 7.00 31.99 -9.18
C LEU A 40 8.13 31.69 -10.16
N GLY A 41 8.66 30.50 -10.01
CA GLY A 41 9.50 29.85 -11.00
C GLY A 41 8.65 28.96 -11.93
N ASP A 42 9.26 27.91 -12.44
CA ASP A 42 8.59 26.91 -13.26
C ASP A 42 7.59 26.10 -12.43
N ALA A 43 6.47 25.70 -13.03
CA ALA A 43 5.51 24.77 -12.45
C ALA A 43 5.27 23.60 -13.41
N ARG A 44 4.99 22.40 -12.87
CA ARG A 44 4.77 21.20 -13.67
C ARG A 44 3.63 20.36 -13.08
N ILE A 45 2.80 19.82 -13.97
CA ILE A 45 1.75 18.86 -13.62
C ILE A 45 2.02 17.56 -14.37
N LEU A 46 1.91 16.44 -13.68
CA LEU A 46 1.86 15.11 -14.26
C LEU A 46 0.40 14.66 -14.37
N LEU A 47 0.00 14.27 -15.56
CA LEU A 47 -1.30 13.71 -15.88
C LEU A 47 -1.16 12.20 -16.12
N ASP A 48 -2.22 11.45 -15.84
CA ASP A 48 -2.35 10.08 -16.34
C ASP A 48 -2.76 10.06 -17.82
N GLU A 49 -2.90 8.86 -18.40
CA GLU A 49 -3.29 8.68 -19.81
C GLU A 49 -4.72 9.16 -20.11
N GLU A 50 -5.57 9.30 -19.09
CA GLU A 50 -6.93 9.83 -19.20
C GLU A 50 -6.97 11.37 -19.04
N GLY A 51 -5.84 11.99 -18.69
CA GLY A 51 -5.71 13.42 -18.45
C GLY A 51 -6.06 13.86 -17.02
N ASN A 52 -6.16 12.92 -16.07
CA ASN A 52 -6.36 13.25 -14.67
C ASN A 52 -5.03 13.70 -14.03
N PRO A 53 -5.02 14.80 -13.26
CA PRO A 53 -3.81 15.27 -12.62
C PRO A 53 -3.44 14.40 -11.43
N THR A 54 -2.18 13.98 -11.34
CA THR A 54 -1.66 13.04 -10.34
C THR A 54 -0.56 13.63 -9.46
N LEU A 55 0.19 14.61 -9.98
CA LEU A 55 1.27 15.29 -9.26
C LEU A 55 1.36 16.74 -9.69
N PHE A 56 1.64 17.61 -8.74
CA PHE A 56 1.99 19.01 -8.96
C PHE A 56 3.36 19.31 -8.37
N ALA A 57 4.20 20.00 -9.12
CA ALA A 57 5.50 20.43 -8.67
C ALA A 57 5.75 21.90 -9.06
N VAL A 58 6.43 22.63 -8.18
CA VAL A 58 6.82 24.03 -8.41
C VAL A 58 8.28 24.23 -8.04
N LYS A 59 9.01 24.98 -8.86
CA LYS A 59 10.41 25.32 -8.61
C LYS A 59 10.50 26.63 -7.82
N THR A 60 11.13 26.58 -6.65
CA THR A 60 11.41 27.77 -5.85
C THR A 60 12.83 27.69 -5.25
N ASN A 61 13.56 28.79 -5.29
CA ASN A 61 14.96 28.84 -4.85
C ASN A 61 15.91 27.80 -5.50
N GLY A 62 15.56 27.34 -6.71
CA GLY A 62 16.35 26.35 -7.44
C GLY A 62 15.98 24.90 -7.18
N GLU A 63 15.09 24.61 -6.23
CA GLU A 63 14.64 23.28 -5.85
C GLU A 63 13.19 23.05 -6.24
N TRP A 64 12.82 21.80 -6.55
CA TRP A 64 11.46 21.38 -6.87
C TRP A 64 10.75 20.86 -5.64
N TYR A 65 9.63 21.49 -5.29
CA TYR A 65 8.69 21.03 -4.26
C TYR A 65 7.47 20.44 -4.91
N ALA A 66 7.03 19.27 -4.43
CA ALA A 66 5.94 18.52 -5.05
C ALA A 66 4.88 18.12 -4.03
N THR A 67 3.66 17.95 -4.52
CA THR A 67 2.52 17.37 -3.80
C THR A 67 1.81 16.35 -4.69
N GLY A 68 1.34 15.24 -4.10
CA GLY A 68 0.61 14.21 -4.81
C GLY A 68 -0.88 14.51 -4.90
N TRP A 69 -1.48 14.24 -6.07
CA TRP A 69 -2.92 14.27 -6.29
C TRP A 69 -3.49 12.89 -6.63
N LEU A 70 -2.68 11.83 -6.39
CA LEU A 70 -3.06 10.47 -6.74
C LEU A 70 -4.35 10.01 -6.06
N PHE A 71 -4.58 10.46 -4.81
CA PHE A 71 -5.73 10.05 -3.98
C PHE A 71 -6.61 11.25 -3.55
N ARG A 72 -6.39 12.41 -4.13
CA ARG A 72 -7.18 13.61 -3.85
C ARG A 72 -7.31 14.50 -5.08
N THR A 73 -8.30 15.35 -5.08
CA THR A 73 -8.45 16.37 -6.13
C THR A 73 -7.56 17.59 -5.86
N PRO A 74 -7.04 18.26 -6.91
CA PRO A 74 -6.37 19.54 -6.79
C PRO A 74 -7.25 20.58 -6.11
N SER A 75 -6.65 21.41 -5.26
CA SER A 75 -7.35 22.60 -4.73
C SER A 75 -7.38 23.73 -5.75
N ALA A 76 -8.34 24.64 -5.61
CA ALA A 76 -8.41 25.83 -6.47
C ALA A 76 -7.15 26.71 -6.37
N GLN A 77 -6.47 26.70 -5.23
CA GLN A 77 -5.24 27.47 -5.00
C GLN A 77 -4.06 26.85 -5.76
N GLU A 78 -3.91 25.51 -5.77
CA GLU A 78 -2.87 24.82 -6.52
C GLU A 78 -3.04 25.04 -8.02
N LEU A 79 -4.28 24.96 -8.54
CA LEU A 79 -4.58 25.23 -9.93
C LEU A 79 -4.29 26.69 -10.33
N ALA A 80 -4.69 27.64 -9.50
CA ALA A 80 -4.39 29.06 -9.75
C ALA A 80 -2.88 29.35 -9.72
N LEU A 81 -2.11 28.64 -8.90
CA LEU A 81 -0.66 28.74 -8.86
C LEU A 81 -0.04 28.23 -10.16
N PHE A 82 -0.50 27.09 -10.68
CA PHE A 82 -0.05 26.52 -11.94
C PHE A 82 -0.34 27.45 -13.13
N GLU A 83 -1.57 27.96 -13.22
CA GLU A 83 -1.96 28.91 -14.27
C GLU A 83 -1.10 30.19 -14.25
N LYS A 84 -0.82 30.70 -13.04
CA LYS A 84 -0.01 31.92 -12.87
C LYS A 84 1.46 31.68 -13.22
N ALA A 85 1.98 30.47 -13.09
CA ALA A 85 3.35 30.11 -13.39
C ALA A 85 3.58 29.81 -14.87
N ASP A 86 2.54 29.81 -15.73
CA ASP A 86 2.62 29.35 -17.13
C ASP A 86 3.24 27.93 -17.23
N GLY A 87 2.69 27.01 -16.45
CA GLY A 87 3.28 25.72 -16.18
C GLY A 87 3.24 24.73 -17.34
N GLU A 88 4.11 23.74 -17.31
CA GLU A 88 4.18 22.65 -18.28
C GLU A 88 3.42 21.42 -17.81
N MET A 89 2.81 20.67 -18.74
CA MET A 89 2.09 19.42 -18.47
C MET A 89 2.81 18.25 -19.10
N TYR A 90 2.92 17.17 -18.34
CA TYR A 90 3.50 15.89 -18.73
C TYR A 90 2.44 14.80 -18.62
N GLN A 91 2.59 13.72 -19.34
CA GLN A 91 1.62 12.62 -19.33
C GLN A 91 2.32 11.26 -19.31
N GLU A 92 1.86 10.35 -18.44
CA GLU A 92 2.37 8.99 -18.29
C GLU A 92 1.24 8.01 -18.01
N ASN A 93 1.50 6.71 -18.05
CA ASN A 93 0.52 5.69 -17.67
C ASN A 93 0.25 5.73 -16.16
N HIS A 94 -1.02 5.66 -15.77
CA HIS A 94 -1.44 5.70 -14.36
C HIS A 94 -0.70 4.66 -13.50
N SER A 95 -0.60 3.42 -13.99
CA SER A 95 0.09 2.33 -13.28
C SER A 95 1.58 2.59 -13.04
N ASP A 96 2.27 3.27 -13.97
CA ASP A 96 3.68 3.65 -13.82
C ASP A 96 3.83 4.80 -12.84
N ILE A 97 2.89 5.74 -12.82
CA ILE A 97 2.82 6.84 -11.85
C ILE A 97 2.63 6.29 -10.44
N GLU A 98 1.64 5.40 -10.23
CA GLU A 98 1.41 4.76 -8.92
C GLU A 98 2.65 4.04 -8.40
N ARG A 99 3.32 3.27 -9.27
CA ARG A 99 4.57 2.57 -8.90
C ARG A 99 5.67 3.54 -8.51
N ALA A 100 5.82 4.65 -9.24
CA ALA A 100 6.81 5.67 -8.93
C ALA A 100 6.52 6.39 -7.62
N PHE A 101 5.25 6.62 -7.27
CA PHE A 101 4.86 7.12 -5.95
C PHE A 101 5.21 6.12 -4.82
N ARG A 102 4.86 4.83 -5.00
CA ARG A 102 5.26 3.79 -4.03
C ARG A 102 6.77 3.75 -3.83
N GLU A 103 7.54 3.72 -4.93
CA GLU A 103 9.00 3.73 -4.89
C GLU A 103 9.58 4.96 -4.18
N GLU A 104 9.01 6.14 -4.39
CA GLU A 104 9.48 7.39 -3.77
C GLU A 104 9.38 7.32 -2.24
N PHE A 105 8.21 6.94 -1.71
CA PHE A 105 7.97 6.93 -0.27
C PHE A 105 8.56 5.68 0.41
N SER A 106 8.36 4.50 -0.15
CA SER A 106 8.89 3.25 0.42
C SER A 106 10.40 3.13 0.25
N GLY A 107 10.95 3.74 -0.80
CA GLY A 107 12.40 3.89 -0.96
C GLY A 107 13.05 4.75 0.13
N LYS A 108 12.32 5.70 0.73
CA LYS A 108 12.79 6.44 1.92
C LYS A 108 12.85 5.51 3.13
N ILE A 109 11.79 4.71 3.38
CA ILE A 109 11.76 3.72 4.46
C ILE A 109 12.96 2.77 4.33
N ALA A 110 13.13 2.16 3.16
CA ALA A 110 14.24 1.23 2.90
C ALA A 110 15.64 1.81 3.15
N LYS A 111 15.80 3.12 3.00
CA LYS A 111 17.11 3.82 3.18
C LYS A 111 17.34 4.35 4.58
N THR A 112 16.29 4.73 5.31
CA THR A 112 16.40 5.51 6.54
C THR A 112 15.93 4.79 7.79
N ILE A 113 15.04 3.79 7.66
CA ILE A 113 14.51 3.05 8.79
C ILE A 113 15.33 1.79 9.03
N SER A 114 15.71 1.56 10.28
CA SER A 114 16.41 0.34 10.68
C SER A 114 15.45 -0.84 10.62
N PRO A 115 15.85 -1.99 10.02
CA PRO A 115 14.99 -3.16 9.98
C PRO A 115 14.66 -3.70 11.37
N ALA A 116 13.42 -4.16 11.56
CA ALA A 116 13.01 -4.89 12.76
C ALA A 116 13.78 -6.20 12.93
N GLY A 117 13.80 -6.74 14.14
CA GLY A 117 14.21 -8.12 14.39
C GLY A 117 13.04 -9.09 14.14
N GLU A 118 13.30 -10.21 13.49
CA GLU A 118 12.29 -11.23 13.19
C GLU A 118 12.80 -12.63 13.55
N ASP A 119 11.94 -13.44 14.13
CA ASP A 119 12.17 -14.88 14.37
C ASP A 119 11.40 -15.71 13.34
N LEU A 120 11.78 -15.58 12.07
CA LEU A 120 11.17 -16.32 10.95
C LEU A 120 12.01 -17.53 10.58
N THR A 121 11.39 -18.71 10.64
CA THR A 121 12.02 -19.98 10.27
C THR A 121 11.62 -20.42 8.85
N GLU A 122 12.50 -21.16 8.18
CA GLU A 122 12.20 -21.78 6.88
C GLU A 122 10.98 -22.71 6.97
N GLU A 123 10.81 -23.40 8.11
CA GLU A 123 9.65 -24.26 8.35
C GLU A 123 8.33 -23.48 8.29
N ARG A 124 8.29 -22.30 8.90
CA ARG A 124 7.12 -21.44 8.86
C ARG A 124 6.83 -20.92 7.45
N ILE A 125 7.85 -20.50 6.71
CA ILE A 125 7.69 -20.07 5.31
C ILE A 125 7.04 -21.20 4.49
N GLU A 126 7.49 -22.45 4.67
CA GLU A 126 6.94 -23.60 3.94
C GLU A 126 5.51 -23.97 4.37
N MET A 127 5.15 -23.77 5.65
CA MET A 127 3.78 -23.95 6.13
C MET A 127 2.83 -22.93 5.44
N VAL A 128 3.20 -21.65 5.39
CA VAL A 128 2.44 -20.61 4.70
C VAL A 128 2.35 -20.88 3.21
N ARG A 129 3.47 -21.25 2.56
CA ARG A 129 3.51 -21.62 1.15
C ARG A 129 2.53 -22.74 0.83
N SER A 130 2.58 -23.82 1.60
CA SER A 130 1.71 -24.99 1.42
C SER A 130 0.22 -24.61 1.61
N LEU A 131 -0.10 -23.72 2.55
CA LEU A 131 -1.44 -23.23 2.75
C LEU A 131 -1.92 -22.42 1.56
N LEU A 132 -1.13 -21.45 1.07
CA LEU A 132 -1.50 -20.62 -0.07
C LEU A 132 -1.69 -21.43 -1.34
N ILE A 133 -0.81 -22.42 -1.60
CA ILE A 133 -0.98 -23.36 -2.73
C ILE A 133 -2.27 -24.17 -2.59
N GLU A 134 -2.60 -24.66 -1.41
CA GLU A 134 -3.84 -25.43 -1.18
C GLU A 134 -5.08 -24.58 -1.48
N LYS A 135 -5.10 -23.32 -1.05
CA LYS A 135 -6.29 -22.47 -1.15
C LYS A 135 -6.44 -21.78 -2.50
N PHE A 136 -5.35 -21.31 -3.08
CA PHE A 136 -5.39 -20.56 -4.33
C PHE A 136 -4.93 -21.36 -5.56
N GLY A 137 -4.14 -22.43 -5.35
CA GLY A 137 -3.51 -23.18 -6.44
C GLY A 137 -2.14 -22.62 -6.84
N THR A 138 -1.68 -23.04 -8.02
CA THR A 138 -0.40 -22.60 -8.61
C THR A 138 -0.65 -21.95 -9.98
N ASN A 139 0.33 -21.23 -10.53
CA ASN A 139 0.24 -20.52 -11.81
C ASN A 139 -0.91 -19.49 -11.80
N LEU A 140 -0.96 -18.68 -10.75
CA LEU A 140 -1.89 -17.60 -10.59
C LEU A 140 -1.55 -16.44 -11.54
N SER A 141 -2.48 -15.52 -11.70
CA SER A 141 -2.29 -14.25 -12.42
C SER A 141 -3.16 -13.19 -11.80
N GLY A 142 -2.82 -11.92 -12.01
CA GLY A 142 -3.56 -10.79 -11.46
C GLY A 142 -2.93 -10.25 -10.18
N THR A 143 -3.64 -9.35 -9.54
CA THR A 143 -3.16 -8.62 -8.35
C THR A 143 -3.52 -9.35 -7.06
N CYS A 144 -2.60 -9.34 -6.11
CA CYS A 144 -2.83 -9.83 -4.75
C CYS A 144 -2.56 -8.74 -3.73
N ILE A 145 -3.55 -8.39 -2.91
CA ILE A 145 -3.34 -7.49 -1.77
C ILE A 145 -2.83 -8.31 -0.59
N ASP A 146 -1.66 -7.95 -0.05
CA ASP A 146 -1.08 -8.52 1.18
C ASP A 146 -1.25 -7.51 2.32
N ALA A 147 -2.29 -7.75 3.12
CA ALA A 147 -2.73 -6.84 4.18
C ALA A 147 -1.99 -7.11 5.48
N CYS A 148 -1.53 -6.06 6.17
CA CYS A 148 -0.72 -6.16 7.38
C CYS A 148 0.43 -7.14 7.14
N CYS A 149 1.16 -6.90 6.06
CA CYS A 149 2.09 -7.85 5.44
C CYS A 149 3.34 -8.13 6.29
N GLY A 150 3.57 -7.35 7.33
CA GLY A 150 4.79 -7.42 8.13
C GLY A 150 6.04 -7.32 7.26
N SER A 151 6.90 -8.31 7.34
CA SER A 151 8.12 -8.41 6.51
C SER A 151 7.90 -9.04 5.12
N GLY A 152 6.64 -9.28 4.70
CA GLY A 152 6.27 -9.63 3.32
C GLY A 152 6.40 -11.10 2.93
N ILE A 153 6.21 -12.03 3.85
CA ILE A 153 6.22 -13.48 3.53
C ILE A 153 5.13 -13.80 2.51
N GLY A 154 3.91 -13.32 2.76
CA GLY A 154 2.77 -13.51 1.87
C GLY A 154 3.04 -13.00 0.47
N SER A 155 3.53 -11.76 0.35
CA SER A 155 3.91 -11.14 -0.91
C SER A 155 4.95 -11.93 -1.69
N ALA A 156 6.01 -12.41 -1.01
CA ALA A 156 7.06 -13.20 -1.66
C ALA A 156 6.50 -14.49 -2.26
N ILE A 157 5.67 -15.22 -1.50
CA ILE A 157 5.07 -16.48 -1.95
C ILE A 157 4.05 -16.23 -3.06
N MET A 158 3.17 -15.23 -2.94
CA MET A 158 2.17 -14.93 -3.99
C MET A 158 2.85 -14.52 -5.31
N ARG A 159 3.98 -13.82 -5.25
CA ARG A 159 4.80 -13.51 -6.43
C ARG A 159 5.38 -14.77 -7.07
N GLU A 160 5.89 -15.71 -6.28
CA GLU A 160 6.36 -17.01 -6.80
C GLU A 160 5.23 -17.83 -7.44
N LEU A 161 3.99 -17.68 -6.94
CA LEU A 161 2.82 -18.33 -7.52
C LEU A 161 2.29 -17.65 -8.79
N GLY A 162 2.82 -16.47 -9.16
CA GLY A 162 2.53 -15.77 -10.41
C GLY A 162 1.68 -14.50 -10.27
N CYS A 163 1.32 -14.09 -9.05
CA CYS A 163 0.61 -12.82 -8.82
C CYS A 163 1.55 -11.60 -8.85
N SER A 164 0.95 -10.45 -9.02
CA SER A 164 1.57 -9.14 -8.78
C SER A 164 1.12 -8.65 -7.39
N PRO A 165 1.94 -8.80 -6.33
CA PRO A 165 1.52 -8.38 -5.00
C PRO A 165 1.57 -6.86 -4.85
N LEU A 166 0.57 -6.33 -4.14
CA LEU A 166 0.58 -5.00 -3.54
C LEU A 166 0.41 -5.19 -2.04
N ALA A 167 1.34 -4.65 -1.25
CA ALA A 167 1.40 -4.91 0.17
C ALA A 167 1.27 -3.64 0.99
N TYR A 168 0.74 -3.77 2.20
CA TYR A 168 0.76 -2.68 3.15
C TYR A 168 0.91 -3.16 4.59
N ASP A 169 1.57 -2.33 5.38
CA ASP A 169 1.65 -2.44 6.84
C ASP A 169 1.74 -1.04 7.44
N ASN A 170 1.44 -0.88 8.72
CA ASN A 170 1.64 0.38 9.44
C ASN A 170 2.96 0.41 10.23
N ASP A 171 3.74 -0.66 10.19
CA ASP A 171 5.05 -0.80 10.85
C ASP A 171 6.17 -0.65 9.82
N ASP A 172 6.80 0.51 9.81
CA ASP A 172 7.87 0.84 8.87
C ASP A 172 9.19 0.07 9.14
N GLU A 173 9.43 -0.41 10.37
CA GLU A 173 10.57 -1.26 10.67
C GLU A 173 10.40 -2.67 10.08
N LEU A 174 9.17 -3.23 10.10
CA LEU A 174 8.85 -4.49 9.43
C LEU A 174 8.92 -4.35 7.92
N LEU A 175 8.40 -3.26 7.35
CA LEU A 175 8.55 -2.99 5.91
C LEU A 175 10.02 -2.86 5.52
N SER A 176 10.84 -2.15 6.31
CA SER A 176 12.29 -2.03 6.09
C SER A 176 12.98 -3.40 6.10
N LEU A 177 12.57 -4.30 7.00
CA LEU A 177 13.05 -5.69 7.01
C LEU A 177 12.64 -6.43 5.72
N GLY A 178 11.41 -6.26 5.28
CA GLY A 178 10.90 -6.83 4.02
C GLY A 178 11.70 -6.37 2.81
N PHE A 179 12.01 -5.09 2.72
CA PHE A 179 12.84 -4.53 1.65
C PHE A 179 14.28 -5.04 1.70
N SER A 180 14.92 -5.02 2.88
CA SER A 180 16.31 -5.46 3.04
C SER A 180 16.49 -6.96 2.80
N SER A 181 15.49 -7.78 3.10
CA SER A 181 15.48 -9.23 2.83
C SER A 181 15.08 -9.59 1.39
N GLY A 182 14.57 -8.64 0.60
CA GLY A 182 14.07 -8.85 -0.76
C GLY A 182 12.70 -9.55 -0.85
N ARG A 183 11.98 -9.70 0.27
CA ARG A 183 10.62 -10.24 0.29
C ARG A 183 9.60 -9.22 -0.22
N LEU A 184 9.82 -7.95 0.10
CA LEU A 184 9.06 -6.83 -0.44
C LEU A 184 9.91 -6.04 -1.44
N LYS A 185 9.25 -5.38 -2.39
CA LYS A 185 9.87 -4.37 -3.26
C LYS A 185 9.26 -3.01 -2.95
N THR A 186 10.06 -1.97 -3.08
CA THR A 186 9.67 -0.60 -2.76
C THR A 186 8.56 -0.04 -3.66
N ASP A 187 8.41 -0.60 -4.87
CA ASP A 187 7.33 -0.26 -5.80
C ASP A 187 6.04 -1.08 -5.63
N GLU A 188 6.05 -2.06 -4.71
CA GLU A 188 4.93 -2.96 -4.45
C GLU A 188 4.35 -2.80 -3.03
N ALA A 189 5.04 -2.13 -2.10
CA ALA A 189 4.60 -2.04 -0.71
C ALA A 189 4.58 -0.60 -0.19
N VAL A 190 3.66 -0.29 0.72
CA VAL A 190 3.48 1.03 1.31
C VAL A 190 3.20 0.98 2.82
N CYS A 191 3.57 2.06 3.52
CA CYS A 191 3.26 2.23 4.93
C CYS A 191 1.95 3.01 5.06
N ILE A 192 0.85 2.31 5.40
CA ILE A 192 -0.48 2.89 5.60
C ILE A 192 -1.25 2.20 6.73
N ASP A 193 -2.28 2.87 7.22
CA ASP A 193 -3.25 2.27 8.12
C ASP A 193 -4.20 1.34 7.35
N GLY A 194 -4.22 0.05 7.68
CA GLY A 194 -5.09 -0.94 7.05
C GLY A 194 -6.59 -0.67 7.21
N ARG A 195 -7.00 0.17 8.16
CA ARG A 195 -8.41 0.56 8.37
C ARG A 195 -9.01 1.43 7.26
N ILE A 196 -8.17 1.93 6.37
CA ILE A 196 -8.55 2.79 5.24
C ILE A 196 -7.84 2.34 3.95
N ALA A 197 -7.54 1.05 3.85
CA ALA A 197 -6.76 0.51 2.74
C ALA A 197 -7.38 0.76 1.36
N SER A 198 -8.72 0.76 1.25
CA SER A 198 -9.44 1.04 0.01
C SER A 198 -9.20 2.45 -0.57
N ALA A 199 -8.72 3.40 0.25
CA ALA A 199 -8.33 4.71 -0.24
C ALA A 199 -7.01 4.71 -1.04
N TYR A 200 -6.21 3.65 -0.94
CA TYR A 200 -4.88 3.55 -1.54
C TYR A 200 -4.68 2.33 -2.44
N MET A 201 -5.48 1.29 -2.26
CA MET A 201 -5.34 0.02 -2.94
C MET A 201 -6.45 -0.18 -3.96
N PRO A 202 -6.16 -0.68 -5.16
CA PRO A 202 -7.17 -1.03 -6.14
C PRO A 202 -7.93 -2.30 -5.74
N ASP A 203 -9.05 -2.56 -6.43
CA ASP A 203 -9.67 -3.86 -6.41
C ASP A 203 -8.71 -4.93 -6.96
N ALA A 204 -8.71 -6.12 -6.35
CA ALA A 204 -7.80 -7.20 -6.69
C ALA A 204 -8.48 -8.57 -6.76
N GLU A 205 -7.85 -9.50 -7.51
CA GLU A 205 -8.32 -10.88 -7.60
C GLU A 205 -8.15 -11.63 -6.29
N TYR A 206 -7.06 -11.35 -5.58
CA TYR A 206 -6.69 -12.06 -4.36
C TYR A 206 -6.41 -11.10 -3.21
N GLY A 207 -6.77 -11.52 -2.01
CA GLY A 207 -6.41 -10.86 -0.77
C GLY A 207 -5.88 -11.87 0.24
N ILE A 208 -4.80 -11.52 0.91
CA ILE A 208 -4.26 -12.33 1.99
C ILE A 208 -3.99 -11.47 3.23
N GLY A 209 -4.25 -12.07 4.39
CA GLY A 209 -3.88 -11.54 5.69
C GLY A 209 -3.31 -12.69 6.53
N ILE A 210 -1.98 -12.80 6.55
CA ILE A 210 -1.29 -13.91 7.22
C ILE A 210 -0.95 -13.53 8.63
N MET A 211 -1.39 -14.35 9.59
CA MET A 211 -1.20 -14.12 11.01
C MET A 211 -1.78 -12.76 11.44
N PHE A 212 -3.03 -12.50 11.08
CA PHE A 212 -3.75 -11.35 11.62
C PHE A 212 -3.76 -11.45 13.14
N GLY A 213 -3.02 -10.61 13.77
CA GLY A 213 -2.54 -10.52 15.13
C GLY A 213 -3.45 -11.05 16.24
N GLN A 214 -3.08 -10.81 17.47
CA GLN A 214 -3.93 -11.18 18.61
C GLN A 214 -5.15 -10.25 18.66
N MET A 215 -6.31 -10.77 18.26
CA MET A 215 -7.57 -10.06 18.31
C MET A 215 -8.21 -10.26 19.69
N TYR A 216 -8.23 -9.22 20.49
CA TYR A 216 -8.93 -9.20 21.77
C TYR A 216 -10.25 -8.44 21.65
N THR A 217 -11.17 -8.67 22.58
CA THR A 217 -12.44 -7.93 22.61
C THR A 217 -12.26 -6.41 22.57
N TYR A 218 -11.21 -5.90 23.20
CA TYR A 218 -10.89 -4.45 23.22
C TYR A 218 -10.13 -3.94 21.99
N THR A 219 -9.66 -4.82 21.10
CA THR A 219 -9.02 -4.45 19.84
C THR A 219 -9.90 -4.68 18.61
N LYS A 220 -11.14 -5.13 18.79
CA LYS A 220 -12.09 -5.35 17.69
C LYS A 220 -12.29 -4.11 16.81
N GLU A 221 -12.40 -2.93 17.42
CA GLU A 221 -12.56 -1.65 16.72
C GLU A 221 -11.40 -1.33 15.76
N ILE A 222 -10.23 -1.97 15.97
CA ILE A 222 -9.06 -1.84 15.09
C ILE A 222 -9.13 -2.89 13.98
N TRP A 223 -9.39 -4.17 14.33
CA TRP A 223 -9.31 -5.29 13.40
C TRP A 223 -10.52 -5.39 12.46
N GLN A 224 -11.72 -5.02 12.94
CA GLN A 224 -12.93 -5.08 12.12
C GLN A 224 -12.79 -4.26 10.82
N PRO A 225 -12.44 -2.97 10.85
CA PRO A 225 -12.25 -2.20 9.62
C PRO A 225 -11.17 -2.80 8.69
N ILE A 226 -10.07 -3.33 9.24
CA ILE A 226 -9.01 -3.95 8.44
C ILE A 226 -9.53 -5.17 7.66
N VAL A 227 -10.33 -6.03 8.31
CA VAL A 227 -10.95 -7.20 7.66
C VAL A 227 -11.98 -6.76 6.62
N GLU A 228 -12.82 -5.78 6.95
CA GLU A 228 -13.84 -5.24 6.05
C GLU A 228 -13.21 -4.60 4.80
N GLU A 229 -12.14 -3.81 4.97
CA GLU A 229 -11.37 -3.21 3.88
C GLU A 229 -10.78 -4.28 2.95
N LEU A 230 -10.01 -5.24 3.49
CA LEU A 230 -9.41 -6.29 2.68
C LEU A 230 -10.47 -7.12 1.95
N ALA A 231 -11.51 -7.56 2.66
CA ALA A 231 -12.59 -8.35 2.08
C ALA A 231 -13.39 -7.56 1.03
N GLY A 232 -13.54 -6.24 1.23
CA GLY A 232 -14.27 -5.36 0.31
C GLY A 232 -13.61 -5.19 -1.05
N ILE A 233 -12.28 -5.08 -1.08
CA ILE A 233 -11.50 -4.81 -2.31
C ILE A 233 -10.97 -6.07 -2.99
N THR A 234 -11.23 -7.28 -2.48
CA THR A 234 -10.69 -8.52 -3.06
C THR A 234 -11.76 -9.52 -3.45
N GLN A 235 -11.52 -10.28 -4.54
CA GLN A 235 -12.48 -11.27 -5.03
C GLN A 235 -12.40 -12.59 -4.27
N LYS A 236 -11.18 -13.04 -3.93
CA LYS A 236 -10.92 -14.21 -3.09
C LYS A 236 -10.03 -13.79 -1.94
N THR A 237 -10.51 -13.99 -0.72
CA THR A 237 -9.83 -13.53 0.49
C THR A 237 -9.42 -14.72 1.35
N LEU A 238 -8.18 -14.70 1.84
CA LEU A 238 -7.67 -15.63 2.84
C LEU A 238 -7.13 -14.85 4.04
N ILE A 239 -7.68 -15.11 5.22
CA ILE A 239 -7.20 -14.53 6.47
C ILE A 239 -6.90 -15.66 7.45
N THR A 240 -5.73 -15.62 8.08
CA THR A 240 -5.35 -16.57 9.11
C THR A 240 -5.29 -15.91 10.49
N VAL A 241 -5.70 -16.65 11.49
CA VAL A 241 -5.73 -16.23 12.90
C VAL A 241 -5.36 -17.38 13.85
N ALA A 242 -5.03 -17.04 15.09
CA ALA A 242 -4.58 -18.03 16.07
C ALA A 242 -5.71 -18.86 16.70
N THR A 243 -6.90 -18.27 16.90
CA THR A 243 -8.00 -18.89 17.63
C THR A 243 -9.27 -19.02 16.79
N GLU A 244 -10.12 -20.00 17.15
CA GLU A 244 -11.43 -20.21 16.52
C GLU A 244 -12.37 -19.02 16.76
N GLU A 245 -12.27 -18.37 17.90
CA GLU A 245 -13.07 -17.19 18.22
C GLU A 245 -12.73 -16.02 17.29
N GLU A 246 -11.44 -15.76 17.05
CA GLU A 246 -10.98 -14.77 16.08
C GLU A 246 -11.47 -15.08 14.65
N ALA A 247 -11.45 -16.36 14.24
CA ALA A 247 -11.96 -16.78 12.94
C ALA A 247 -13.46 -16.50 12.78
N HIS A 248 -14.24 -16.69 13.85
CA HIS A 248 -15.67 -16.33 13.84
C HIS A 248 -15.89 -14.83 13.69
N TRP A 249 -15.09 -13.98 14.34
CA TRP A 249 -15.17 -12.53 14.15
C TRP A 249 -14.80 -12.13 12.72
N VAL A 250 -13.72 -12.66 12.18
CA VAL A 250 -13.32 -12.40 10.77
C VAL A 250 -14.45 -12.76 9.82
N LYS A 251 -15.07 -13.93 9.98
CA LYS A 251 -16.21 -14.36 9.15
C LYS A 251 -17.41 -13.41 9.27
N GLU A 252 -17.74 -12.98 10.48
CA GLU A 252 -18.85 -12.06 10.75
C GLU A 252 -18.59 -10.69 10.07
N TRP A 253 -17.38 -10.13 10.23
CA TRP A 253 -17.02 -8.83 9.65
C TRP A 253 -16.98 -8.87 8.13
N ALA A 254 -16.40 -9.92 7.54
CA ALA A 254 -16.43 -10.09 6.08
C ALA A 254 -17.86 -10.20 5.53
N ALA A 255 -18.78 -10.84 6.28
CA ALA A 255 -20.19 -10.90 5.91
C ALA A 255 -20.85 -9.51 5.91
N GLY A 256 -20.40 -8.59 6.77
CA GLY A 256 -20.85 -7.19 6.81
C GLY A 256 -20.63 -6.43 5.50
N VAL A 257 -19.61 -6.79 4.73
CA VAL A 257 -19.30 -6.23 3.41
C VAL A 257 -19.69 -7.16 2.24
N GLY A 258 -20.58 -8.15 2.51
CA GLY A 258 -21.14 -9.03 1.48
C GLY A 258 -20.22 -10.18 1.08
N ARG A 259 -19.19 -10.50 1.85
CA ARG A 259 -18.29 -11.64 1.57
C ARG A 259 -18.59 -12.83 2.48
N THR A 260 -18.55 -14.01 1.89
CA THR A 260 -18.77 -15.26 2.62
C THR A 260 -17.45 -16.01 2.75
N LEU A 261 -16.93 -16.11 3.96
CA LEU A 261 -15.73 -16.87 4.27
C LEU A 261 -16.08 -18.18 4.99
N GLU A 262 -15.43 -19.26 4.60
CA GLU A 262 -15.50 -20.54 5.29
C GLU A 262 -14.34 -20.67 6.28
N ILE A 263 -14.63 -21.20 7.47
CA ILE A 263 -13.63 -21.44 8.51
C ILE A 263 -13.14 -22.87 8.42
N SER A 264 -11.83 -23.06 8.47
CA SER A 264 -11.19 -24.38 8.56
C SER A 264 -9.96 -24.34 9.47
N GLU A 265 -9.66 -25.47 10.12
CA GLU A 265 -8.46 -25.62 10.94
C GLU A 265 -7.25 -25.95 10.03
N ASN A 266 -6.16 -25.19 10.18
CA ASN A 266 -4.88 -25.47 9.55
C ASN A 266 -3.97 -26.20 10.53
N THR A 267 -3.87 -27.51 10.36
CA THR A 267 -3.09 -28.38 11.24
C THR A 267 -1.57 -28.25 11.04
N ARG A 268 -1.10 -27.51 10.02
CA ARG A 268 0.32 -27.27 9.74
C ARG A 268 0.97 -26.33 10.73
N ASP A 269 0.24 -25.26 11.08
CA ASP A 269 0.68 -24.29 12.08
C ASP A 269 -0.35 -24.23 13.23
N PRO A 270 -0.07 -24.89 14.36
CA PRO A 270 -1.00 -24.91 15.48
C PRO A 270 -0.97 -23.64 16.34
N ILE A 271 -0.09 -22.68 16.04
CA ILE A 271 0.19 -21.53 16.92
C ILE A 271 -0.33 -20.24 16.29
N TYR A 272 0.17 -19.89 15.11
CA TYR A 272 -0.03 -18.56 14.51
C TYR A 272 -1.13 -18.54 13.45
N ASP A 273 -1.12 -19.51 12.54
CA ASP A 273 -2.02 -19.58 11.39
C ASP A 273 -2.97 -20.79 11.51
N ARG A 274 -3.38 -21.09 12.75
CA ARG A 274 -4.16 -22.29 13.07
C ARG A 274 -5.55 -22.29 12.43
N TRP A 275 -6.19 -21.14 12.36
CA TRP A 275 -7.53 -21.01 11.79
C TRP A 275 -7.48 -20.17 10.50
N VAL A 276 -8.16 -20.67 9.48
CA VAL A 276 -8.19 -20.08 8.15
C VAL A 276 -9.62 -19.70 7.79
N CYS A 277 -9.81 -18.45 7.43
CA CYS A 277 -11.03 -17.92 6.83
C CYS A 277 -10.77 -17.71 5.33
N PHE A 278 -11.49 -18.40 4.46
CA PHE A 278 -11.27 -18.38 3.02
C PHE A 278 -12.58 -18.34 2.24
N GLY A 279 -12.68 -17.48 1.19
CA GLY A 279 -13.84 -17.39 0.32
C GLY A 279 -13.70 -16.39 -0.81
#